data_08631110f4b0019d0f21d2b848dab03a
#
_entry.id   08631110f4b0019d0f21d2b848dab03a
#
_cell.length_a   1.000
_cell.length_b   1.000
_cell.length_c   1.000
_cell.angle_alpha   90.00
_cell.angle_beta   90.00
_cell.angle_gamma   90.00
#
_symmetry.space_group_name_H-M   'P 1'
#
loop_
_entity.id
_entity.type
_entity.pdbx_description
1 polymer ?
#
loop_
_entity_poly.entity_id
_entity_poly.type
_entity_poly.pdbx_seq_one_letter_code
_entity_poly.pdbx_strand_id
1 'polypeptide(L)'
;DILIEGDKILAVGPNIEAGDADVVDGRGRIVTPGLVNAHIHTWEYQLRGIGADWVSSRDYHANMHKKLATHYEARDVYLGNLLGSLNQLRNGTTTIVDWCHILRDAEMTDTAIDALEESGVRAVFARGTVKPPERPGEVPYHKKPFPREEIERLRKGRLASDDRLVTLAMAILGPDWGEYDVAAHDIRLAREFG
;
A
#
# COMPACT_ATOMS: atom_id res chain seq x y z
N ASP A 1 24.22 20.73 8.59
CA ASP A 1 24.67 19.53 7.85
C ASP A 1 23.90 18.30 8.32
N ILE A 2 23.87 17.29 7.49
CA ILE A 2 23.28 15.98 7.78
C ILE A 2 24.29 14.94 7.31
N LEU A 3 24.69 14.04 8.19
CA LEU A 3 25.56 12.90 7.88
C LEU A 3 24.71 11.63 7.83
N ILE A 4 24.82 10.90 6.72
CA ILE A 4 24.09 9.66 6.47
C ILE A 4 25.08 8.55 6.22
N GLU A 5 24.87 7.39 6.83
CA GLU A 5 25.59 6.15 6.54
C GLU A 5 24.59 5.04 6.24
N GLY A 6 24.68 4.46 5.05
CA GLY A 6 23.71 3.48 4.58
C GLY A 6 22.30 4.06 4.55
N ASP A 7 21.41 3.53 5.39
CA ASP A 7 20.00 3.94 5.52
C ASP A 7 19.71 4.77 6.78
N LYS A 8 20.74 5.19 7.52
CA LYS A 8 20.59 5.88 8.81
C LYS A 8 21.17 7.29 8.78
N ILE A 9 20.46 8.22 9.42
CA ILE A 9 20.99 9.54 9.74
C ILE A 9 21.84 9.42 10.99
N LEU A 10 23.15 9.62 10.85
CA LEU A 10 24.09 9.52 11.99
C LEU A 10 24.13 10.81 12.78
N ALA A 11 24.10 11.96 12.12
CA ALA A 11 24.19 13.25 12.79
C ALA A 11 23.46 14.35 12.03
N VAL A 12 22.93 15.33 12.77
CA VAL A 12 22.38 16.57 12.26
C VAL A 12 22.94 17.72 13.10
N GLY A 13 23.59 18.67 12.48
CA GLY A 13 24.19 19.82 13.18
C GLY A 13 25.04 20.69 12.27
N PRO A 14 25.59 21.79 12.79
CA PRO A 14 26.51 22.63 12.04
C PRO A 14 27.92 21.99 12.00
N ASN A 15 28.64 22.21 10.90
CA ASN A 15 30.05 21.88 10.74
C ASN A 15 30.38 20.40 11.04
N ILE A 16 29.54 19.47 10.55
CA ILE A 16 29.83 18.03 10.64
C ILE A 16 30.98 17.71 9.68
N GLU A 17 32.02 17.06 10.20
CA GLU A 17 33.13 16.58 9.37
C GLU A 17 32.65 15.45 8.45
N ALA A 18 32.87 15.59 7.15
CA ALA A 18 32.40 14.61 6.17
C ALA A 18 33.25 13.33 6.15
N GLY A 19 34.52 13.41 6.60
CA GLY A 19 35.46 12.30 6.46
C GLY A 19 35.66 11.93 5.00
N ASP A 20 35.36 10.68 4.67
CA ASP A 20 35.39 10.10 3.31
C ASP A 20 34.00 10.06 2.63
N ALA A 21 33.00 10.69 3.23
CA ALA A 21 31.66 10.71 2.67
C ALA A 21 31.55 11.58 1.41
N ASP A 22 30.68 11.18 0.48
CA ASP A 22 30.30 12.00 -0.66
C ASP A 22 29.52 13.23 -0.19
N VAL A 23 30.00 14.43 -0.58
CA VAL A 23 29.40 15.70 -0.15
C VAL A 23 28.44 16.24 -1.20
N VAL A 24 27.18 16.43 -0.80
CA VAL A 24 26.16 17.13 -1.61
C VAL A 24 26.00 18.56 -1.09
N ASP A 25 26.27 19.57 -1.96
CA ASP A 25 26.11 20.99 -1.60
C ASP A 25 24.63 21.36 -1.45
N GLY A 26 24.21 21.55 -0.21
CA GLY A 26 22.86 21.95 0.17
C GLY A 26 22.69 23.46 0.44
N ARG A 27 23.68 24.30 0.16
CA ARG A 27 23.60 25.76 0.44
C ARG A 27 22.44 26.39 -0.29
N GLY A 28 21.66 27.20 0.44
CA GLY A 28 20.47 27.89 -0.08
C GLY A 28 19.25 26.92 -0.26
N ARG A 29 19.32 25.70 0.23
CA ARG A 29 18.24 24.72 0.18
C ARG A 29 17.71 24.41 1.58
N ILE A 30 16.44 24.00 1.64
CA ILE A 30 15.83 23.39 2.82
C ILE A 30 15.83 21.89 2.61
N VAL A 31 16.44 21.14 3.51
CA VAL A 31 16.45 19.67 3.50
C VAL A 31 15.42 19.17 4.51
N THR A 32 14.49 18.36 4.04
CA THR A 32 13.43 17.76 4.86
C THR A 32 13.40 16.27 4.66
N PRO A 33 12.86 15.50 5.62
CA PRO A 33 12.48 14.11 5.34
C PRO A 33 11.52 14.04 4.15
N GLY A 34 11.51 12.92 3.44
CA GLY A 34 10.53 12.68 2.40
C GLY A 34 9.09 12.70 2.96
N LEU A 35 8.15 13.07 2.11
CA LEU A 35 6.74 13.14 2.50
C LEU A 35 6.18 11.73 2.75
N VAL A 36 5.17 11.67 3.62
CA VAL A 36 4.43 10.44 3.93
C VAL A 36 3.00 10.57 3.39
N ASN A 37 2.59 9.64 2.54
CA ASN A 37 1.21 9.50 2.11
C ASN A 37 0.56 8.36 2.90
N ALA A 38 -0.25 8.70 3.88
CA ALA A 38 -0.86 7.75 4.81
C ALA A 38 -2.06 6.98 4.24
N HIS A 39 -2.49 7.25 3.02
CA HIS A 39 -3.58 6.53 2.37
C HIS A 39 -3.57 6.72 0.87
N ILE A 40 -3.25 5.67 0.13
CA ILE A 40 -3.31 5.66 -1.33
C ILE A 40 -3.73 4.27 -1.83
N HIS A 41 -4.30 4.23 -3.02
CA HIS A 41 -4.60 3.02 -3.78
C HIS A 41 -3.73 3.03 -5.04
N THR A 42 -2.47 2.59 -4.94
CA THR A 42 -1.52 2.68 -6.06
C THR A 42 -1.97 1.91 -7.29
N TRP A 43 -2.68 0.79 -7.10
CA TRP A 43 -3.25 0.00 -8.19
C TRP A 43 -4.22 0.77 -9.11
N GLU A 44 -4.76 1.91 -8.64
CA GLU A 44 -5.67 2.76 -9.42
C GLU A 44 -4.95 3.79 -10.31
N TYR A 45 -3.63 3.86 -10.24
CA TYR A 45 -2.87 4.93 -10.88
C TYR A 45 -3.14 5.07 -12.38
N GLN A 46 -3.27 3.97 -13.10
CA GLN A 46 -3.58 3.97 -14.53
C GLN A 46 -4.99 4.45 -14.87
N LEU A 47 -5.88 4.52 -13.87
CA LEU A 47 -7.24 5.03 -14.00
C LEU A 47 -7.37 6.49 -13.55
N ARG A 48 -6.24 7.18 -13.38
CA ARG A 48 -6.19 8.56 -12.92
C ARG A 48 -7.00 9.48 -13.81
N GLY A 49 -7.90 10.26 -13.19
CA GLY A 49 -8.77 11.21 -13.88
C GLY A 49 -10.10 10.64 -14.38
N ILE A 50 -10.29 9.30 -14.34
CA ILE A 50 -11.51 8.68 -14.87
C ILE A 50 -12.77 9.01 -14.05
N GLY A 51 -12.60 9.32 -12.76
CA GLY A 51 -13.69 9.59 -11.82
C GLY A 51 -13.93 11.07 -11.55
N ALA A 52 -13.53 11.97 -12.45
CA ALA A 52 -13.62 13.42 -12.22
C ALA A 52 -15.06 13.95 -12.08
N ASP A 53 -16.04 13.21 -12.57
CA ASP A 53 -17.47 13.52 -12.50
C ASP A 53 -18.25 12.71 -11.44
N TRP A 54 -17.55 11.85 -10.67
CA TRP A 54 -18.19 11.09 -9.60
C TRP A 54 -18.42 11.99 -8.39
N VAL A 55 -19.66 12.00 -7.89
CA VAL A 55 -20.09 12.92 -6.84
C VAL A 55 -20.24 12.25 -5.48
N SER A 56 -20.10 10.92 -5.41
CA SER A 56 -20.28 10.16 -4.17
C SER A 56 -19.40 8.91 -4.10
N SER A 57 -19.23 8.39 -2.89
CA SER A 57 -18.59 7.08 -2.68
C SER A 57 -19.35 5.93 -3.35
N ARG A 58 -20.66 6.09 -3.59
CA ARG A 58 -21.45 5.10 -4.34
C ARG A 58 -21.02 5.02 -5.79
N ASP A 59 -20.73 6.16 -6.43
CA ASP A 59 -20.25 6.22 -7.82
C ASP A 59 -18.89 5.55 -7.93
N TYR A 60 -17.99 5.83 -6.97
CA TYR A 60 -16.71 5.18 -6.88
C TYR A 60 -16.86 3.65 -6.75
N HIS A 61 -17.65 3.16 -5.79
CA HIS A 61 -17.85 1.71 -5.62
C HIS A 61 -18.50 1.05 -6.84
N ALA A 62 -19.51 1.71 -7.44
CA ALA A 62 -20.23 1.17 -8.58
C ALA A 62 -19.36 1.09 -9.84
N ASN A 63 -18.52 2.08 -10.09
CA ASN A 63 -17.72 2.15 -11.30
C ASN A 63 -16.32 1.55 -11.10
N MET A 64 -15.66 1.81 -9.98
CA MET A 64 -14.33 1.26 -9.70
C MET A 64 -14.42 -0.23 -9.34
N HIS A 65 -14.98 -0.56 -8.17
CA HIS A 65 -14.96 -1.94 -7.66
C HIS A 65 -15.86 -2.92 -8.40
N LYS A 66 -17.08 -2.48 -8.75
CA LYS A 66 -18.08 -3.38 -9.38
C LYS A 66 -17.96 -3.49 -10.89
N LYS A 67 -17.15 -2.62 -11.54
CA LYS A 67 -16.91 -2.66 -12.98
C LYS A 67 -15.43 -2.75 -13.30
N LEU A 68 -14.68 -1.65 -13.23
CA LEU A 68 -13.29 -1.58 -13.70
C LEU A 68 -12.39 -2.61 -13.04
N ALA A 69 -12.42 -2.73 -11.72
CA ALA A 69 -11.61 -3.67 -10.96
C ALA A 69 -11.85 -5.15 -11.33
N THR A 70 -13.04 -5.49 -11.89
CA THR A 70 -13.35 -6.87 -12.30
C THR A 70 -12.57 -7.33 -13.53
N HIS A 71 -12.01 -6.39 -14.30
CA HIS A 71 -11.21 -6.65 -15.51
C HIS A 71 -9.71 -6.66 -15.26
N TYR A 72 -9.27 -6.31 -14.05
CA TYR A 72 -7.85 -6.30 -13.71
C TYR A 72 -7.28 -7.72 -13.66
N GLU A 73 -6.11 -7.86 -14.25
CA GLU A 73 -5.26 -9.04 -14.17
C GLU A 73 -4.02 -8.71 -13.31
N ALA A 74 -3.20 -9.71 -12.98
CA ALA A 74 -1.99 -9.52 -12.18
C ALA A 74 -1.05 -8.46 -12.78
N ARG A 75 -0.91 -8.44 -14.12
CA ARG A 75 -0.10 -7.42 -14.82
C ARG A 75 -0.62 -6.00 -14.60
N ASP A 76 -1.93 -5.80 -14.56
CA ASP A 76 -2.51 -4.46 -14.34
C ASP A 76 -2.25 -3.99 -12.92
N VAL A 77 -2.33 -4.90 -11.95
CA VAL A 77 -1.97 -4.63 -10.55
C VAL A 77 -0.50 -4.23 -10.46
N TYR A 78 0.40 -4.99 -11.09
CA TYR A 78 1.83 -4.66 -11.14
C TYR A 78 2.07 -3.25 -11.69
N LEU A 79 1.53 -2.95 -12.87
CA LEU A 79 1.74 -1.66 -13.52
C LEU A 79 1.15 -0.51 -12.69
N GLY A 80 -0.04 -0.69 -12.12
CA GLY A 80 -0.66 0.31 -11.25
C GLY A 80 0.19 0.61 -10.03
N ASN A 81 0.60 -0.44 -9.31
CA ASN A 81 1.41 -0.29 -8.09
C ASN A 81 2.80 0.30 -8.41
N LEU A 82 3.47 -0.18 -9.46
CA LEU A 82 4.78 0.34 -9.86
C LEU A 82 4.72 1.82 -10.25
N LEU A 83 3.85 2.16 -11.20
CA LEU A 83 3.74 3.54 -11.70
C LEU A 83 3.20 4.50 -10.64
N GLY A 84 2.26 4.04 -9.82
CA GLY A 84 1.74 4.81 -8.69
C GLY A 84 2.84 5.13 -7.68
N SER A 85 3.64 4.15 -7.32
CA SER A 85 4.76 4.32 -6.38
C SER A 85 5.87 5.21 -6.94
N LEU A 86 6.27 5.01 -8.21
CA LEU A 86 7.24 5.88 -8.89
C LEU A 86 6.77 7.33 -8.98
N ASN A 87 5.46 7.54 -9.20
CA ASN A 87 4.89 8.88 -9.20
C ASN A 87 4.94 9.53 -7.80
N GLN A 88 4.73 8.76 -6.72
CA GLN A 88 4.88 9.26 -5.36
C GLN A 88 6.34 9.70 -5.11
N LEU A 89 7.30 8.85 -5.41
CA LEU A 89 8.74 9.13 -5.27
C LEU A 89 9.15 10.38 -6.07
N ARG A 90 8.71 10.49 -7.32
CA ARG A 90 9.00 11.65 -8.19
C ARG A 90 8.50 12.97 -7.58
N ASN A 91 7.44 12.93 -6.78
CA ASN A 91 6.87 14.10 -6.13
C ASN A 91 7.32 14.28 -4.66
N GLY A 92 8.38 13.57 -4.24
CA GLY A 92 8.99 13.70 -2.92
C GLY A 92 8.31 12.91 -1.81
N THR A 93 7.31 12.07 -2.13
CA THR A 93 6.69 11.14 -1.17
C THR A 93 7.49 9.85 -1.15
N THR A 94 8.18 9.58 -0.06
CA THR A 94 9.09 8.43 0.07
C THR A 94 8.50 7.29 0.88
N THR A 95 7.39 7.53 1.59
CA THR A 95 6.69 6.52 2.39
C THR A 95 5.20 6.57 2.07
N ILE A 96 4.61 5.39 1.83
CA ILE A 96 3.19 5.26 1.52
C ILE A 96 2.52 4.19 2.38
N VAL A 97 1.23 4.36 2.65
CA VAL A 97 0.35 3.27 3.05
C VAL A 97 -0.49 2.91 1.84
N ASP A 98 -0.12 1.82 1.16
CA ASP A 98 -0.82 1.36 -0.03
C ASP A 98 -1.99 0.45 0.36
N TRP A 99 -3.20 0.98 0.33
CA TRP A 99 -4.42 0.21 0.58
C TRP A 99 -4.84 -0.54 -0.69
N CYS A 100 -4.32 -1.76 -0.85
CA CYS A 100 -4.53 -2.56 -2.04
C CYS A 100 -5.70 -3.53 -1.89
N HIS A 101 -6.88 -3.15 -2.36
CA HIS A 101 -8.15 -3.88 -2.19
C HIS A 101 -8.72 -4.47 -3.50
N ILE A 102 -7.84 -4.87 -4.41
CA ILE A 102 -8.19 -5.51 -5.69
C ILE A 102 -7.74 -6.98 -5.76
N LEU A 103 -6.97 -7.44 -4.79
CA LEU A 103 -6.25 -8.70 -4.81
C LEU A 103 -7.18 -9.89 -4.60
N ARG A 104 -7.46 -10.63 -5.67
CA ARG A 104 -8.37 -11.79 -5.67
C ARG A 104 -7.71 -13.09 -5.29
N ASP A 105 -6.40 -13.20 -5.51
CA ASP A 105 -5.60 -14.40 -5.33
C ASP A 105 -4.16 -14.08 -4.90
N ALA A 106 -3.37 -15.12 -4.68
CA ALA A 106 -1.98 -15.00 -4.26
C ALA A 106 -1.09 -14.42 -5.37
N GLU A 107 -1.38 -14.71 -6.65
CA GLU A 107 -0.62 -14.18 -7.79
C GLU A 107 -0.73 -12.66 -7.85
N MET A 108 -1.94 -12.12 -7.76
CA MET A 108 -2.15 -10.65 -7.73
C MET A 108 -1.49 -10.02 -6.51
N THR A 109 -1.53 -10.70 -5.35
CA THR A 109 -0.90 -10.21 -4.12
C THR A 109 0.62 -10.14 -4.25
N ASP A 110 1.23 -11.21 -4.75
CA ASP A 110 2.69 -11.28 -4.93
C ASP A 110 3.16 -10.26 -5.97
N THR A 111 2.41 -10.10 -7.04
CA THR A 111 2.66 -9.12 -8.10
C THR A 111 2.59 -7.67 -7.60
N ALA A 112 1.65 -7.36 -6.71
CA ALA A 112 1.57 -6.04 -6.07
C ALA A 112 2.82 -5.74 -5.22
N ILE A 113 3.27 -6.75 -4.46
CA ILE A 113 4.48 -6.62 -3.62
C ILE A 113 5.73 -6.49 -4.49
N ASP A 114 5.84 -7.26 -5.59
CA ASP A 114 6.95 -7.12 -6.57
C ASP A 114 7.07 -5.68 -7.07
N ALA A 115 5.95 -5.08 -7.44
CA ALA A 115 5.91 -3.71 -7.94
C ALA A 115 6.35 -2.67 -6.89
N LEU A 116 5.91 -2.84 -5.64
CA LEU A 116 6.32 -1.97 -4.53
C LEU A 116 7.82 -2.09 -4.26
N GLU A 117 8.35 -3.32 -4.17
CA GLU A 117 9.77 -3.58 -3.95
C GLU A 117 10.63 -3.04 -5.11
N GLU A 118 10.23 -3.25 -6.35
CA GLU A 118 10.94 -2.75 -7.53
C GLU A 118 10.96 -1.22 -7.60
N SER A 119 9.87 -0.55 -7.17
CA SER A 119 9.81 0.91 -7.14
C SER A 119 10.80 1.54 -6.17
N GLY A 120 11.24 0.81 -5.14
CA GLY A 120 12.09 1.31 -4.06
C GLY A 120 11.39 2.23 -3.07
N VAL A 121 10.05 2.39 -3.15
CA VAL A 121 9.28 3.17 -2.17
C VAL A 121 9.22 2.43 -0.83
N ARG A 122 9.28 3.16 0.28
CA ARG A 122 8.92 2.58 1.58
C ARG A 122 7.41 2.46 1.65
N ALA A 123 6.90 1.24 1.79
CA ALA A 123 5.46 0.98 1.77
C ALA A 123 5.00 0.13 2.97
N VAL A 124 3.93 0.56 3.61
CA VAL A 124 3.07 -0.32 4.37
C VAL A 124 2.07 -0.89 3.38
N PHE A 125 2.28 -2.13 2.96
CA PHE A 125 1.37 -2.84 2.08
C PHE A 125 0.16 -3.30 2.86
N ALA A 126 -0.92 -2.51 2.79
CA ALA A 126 -2.17 -2.80 3.45
C ALA A 126 -3.04 -3.68 2.54
N ARG A 127 -2.90 -5.01 2.68
CA ARG A 127 -3.68 -6.01 1.92
C ARG A 127 -5.14 -5.83 2.27
N GLY A 128 -5.97 -5.48 1.27
CA GLY A 128 -7.36 -5.08 1.46
C GLY A 128 -8.37 -6.15 1.04
N THR A 129 -9.60 -6.01 1.57
CA THR A 129 -10.75 -6.83 1.18
C THR A 129 -11.28 -6.40 -0.18
N VAL A 130 -11.37 -7.34 -1.11
CA VAL A 130 -11.98 -7.12 -2.43
C VAL A 130 -13.48 -6.92 -2.30
N LYS A 131 -14.02 -5.99 -3.08
CA LYS A 131 -15.45 -5.61 -3.05
C LYS A 131 -16.13 -5.90 -4.41
N PRO A 132 -16.24 -7.18 -4.84
CA PRO A 132 -16.80 -7.53 -6.14
C PRO A 132 -18.32 -7.24 -6.21
N PRO A 133 -18.90 -7.27 -7.42
CA PRO A 133 -20.34 -7.29 -7.57
C PRO A 133 -20.97 -8.47 -6.83
N GLU A 134 -22.07 -8.23 -6.15
CA GLU A 134 -22.84 -9.30 -5.51
C GLU A 134 -23.52 -10.17 -6.57
N ARG A 135 -23.50 -11.48 -6.37
CA ARG A 135 -24.14 -12.45 -7.26
C ARG A 135 -25.18 -13.26 -6.49
N PRO A 136 -26.34 -13.59 -7.12
CA PRO A 136 -27.33 -14.45 -6.48
C PRO A 136 -26.72 -15.77 -6.01
N GLY A 137 -26.98 -16.14 -4.75
CA GLY A 137 -26.47 -17.39 -4.15
C GLY A 137 -25.04 -17.34 -3.60
N GLU A 138 -24.30 -16.26 -3.82
CA GLU A 138 -22.99 -16.08 -3.22
C GLU A 138 -23.09 -15.31 -1.89
N VAL A 139 -22.21 -15.65 -0.93
CA VAL A 139 -22.06 -14.86 0.29
C VAL A 139 -21.48 -13.51 -0.05
N PRO A 140 -22.13 -12.39 0.29
CA PRO A 140 -21.62 -11.05 0.02
C PRO A 140 -20.25 -10.81 0.69
N TYR A 141 -19.41 -9.96 0.08
CA TYR A 141 -18.06 -9.69 0.58
C TYR A 141 -18.03 -9.15 2.02
N HIS A 142 -19.03 -8.35 2.41
CA HIS A 142 -19.13 -7.77 3.75
C HIS A 142 -19.48 -8.78 4.86
N LYS A 143 -19.82 -10.01 4.47
CA LYS A 143 -20.06 -11.17 5.35
C LYS A 143 -18.92 -12.19 5.31
N LYS A 144 -17.88 -11.95 4.52
CA LYS A 144 -16.74 -12.86 4.41
C LYS A 144 -15.59 -12.36 5.30
N PRO A 145 -15.15 -13.13 6.29
CA PRO A 145 -13.98 -12.81 7.07
C PRO A 145 -12.73 -12.80 6.16
N PHE A 146 -11.73 -12.06 6.58
CA PHE A 146 -10.45 -12.01 5.88
C PHE A 146 -9.81 -13.41 5.84
N PRO A 147 -9.25 -13.83 4.69
CA PRO A 147 -8.66 -15.17 4.56
C PRO A 147 -7.38 -15.27 5.41
N ARG A 148 -7.45 -16.06 6.48
CA ARG A 148 -6.35 -16.30 7.42
C ARG A 148 -5.09 -16.81 6.73
N GLU A 149 -5.27 -17.77 5.84
CA GLU A 149 -4.18 -18.44 5.13
C GLU A 149 -3.32 -17.48 4.33
N GLU A 150 -3.94 -16.44 3.77
CA GLU A 150 -3.23 -15.44 3.00
C GLU A 150 -2.35 -14.55 3.89
N ILE A 151 -2.86 -14.11 5.04
CA ILE A 151 -2.07 -13.31 5.99
C ILE A 151 -0.94 -14.14 6.58
N GLU A 152 -1.22 -15.39 6.94
CA GLU A 152 -0.21 -16.33 7.43
C GLU A 152 0.89 -16.57 6.40
N ARG A 153 0.53 -16.80 5.13
CA ARG A 153 1.48 -16.97 4.02
C ARG A 153 2.41 -15.76 3.89
N LEU A 154 1.85 -14.57 3.90
CA LEU A 154 2.63 -13.32 3.79
C LEU A 154 3.52 -13.09 5.02
N ARG A 155 2.96 -13.20 6.22
CA ARG A 155 3.65 -12.90 7.47
C ARG A 155 4.71 -13.94 7.85
N LYS A 156 4.54 -15.20 7.49
CA LYS A 156 5.55 -16.25 7.67
C LYS A 156 6.52 -16.37 6.49
N GLY A 157 6.25 -15.71 5.39
CA GLY A 157 7.02 -15.76 4.16
C GLY A 157 7.66 -14.43 3.80
N ARG A 158 7.20 -13.87 2.69
CA ARG A 158 7.80 -12.72 2.02
C ARG A 158 7.85 -11.46 2.89
N LEU A 159 6.83 -11.21 3.71
CA LEU A 159 6.70 -10.04 4.57
C LEU A 159 6.82 -10.41 6.06
N ALA A 160 7.73 -11.33 6.38
CA ALA A 160 7.95 -11.80 7.75
C ALA A 160 8.61 -10.76 8.67
N SER A 161 9.31 -9.79 8.12
CA SER A 161 10.05 -8.78 8.88
C SER A 161 9.49 -7.38 8.66
N ASP A 162 9.41 -6.61 9.74
CA ASP A 162 9.06 -5.19 9.70
C ASP A 162 10.28 -4.27 9.49
N ASP A 163 11.48 -4.84 9.44
CA ASP A 163 12.73 -4.14 9.10
C ASP A 163 13.04 -4.27 7.60
N ARG A 164 12.09 -3.87 6.76
CA ARG A 164 12.19 -3.88 5.29
C ARG A 164 11.51 -2.65 4.70
N LEU A 165 11.78 -2.38 3.41
CA LEU A 165 11.08 -1.28 2.70
C LEU A 165 9.58 -1.53 2.57
N VAL A 166 9.18 -2.78 2.34
CA VAL A 166 7.77 -3.17 2.24
C VAL A 166 7.41 -4.01 3.46
N THR A 167 6.42 -3.56 4.23
CA THR A 167 5.92 -4.23 5.43
C THR A 167 4.44 -4.55 5.27
N LEU A 168 3.91 -5.51 6.05
CA LEU A 168 2.53 -5.97 5.95
C LEU A 168 1.61 -5.22 6.90
N ALA A 169 0.42 -4.87 6.41
CA ALA A 169 -0.74 -4.52 7.21
C ALA A 169 -2.01 -5.16 6.64
N MET A 170 -3.07 -5.20 7.43
CA MET A 170 -4.40 -5.62 6.98
C MET A 170 -5.30 -4.40 6.80
N ALA A 171 -5.84 -4.23 5.60
CA ALA A 171 -6.84 -3.22 5.29
C ALA A 171 -8.25 -3.83 5.37
N ILE A 172 -8.73 -4.00 6.59
CA ILE A 172 -10.02 -4.61 6.87
C ILE A 172 -11.21 -3.68 6.52
N LEU A 173 -12.39 -4.25 6.32
CA LEU A 173 -13.61 -3.47 6.10
C LEU A 173 -14.01 -2.65 7.33
N GLY A 174 -13.70 -3.16 8.52
CA GLY A 174 -14.15 -2.56 9.77
C GLY A 174 -15.68 -2.63 9.96
N PRO A 175 -16.19 -2.06 11.06
CA PRO A 175 -17.62 -2.09 11.36
C PRO A 175 -18.46 -1.18 10.47
N ASP A 176 -17.83 -0.28 9.70
CA ASP A 176 -18.55 0.63 8.79
C ASP A 176 -19.03 -0.06 7.51
N TRP A 177 -18.33 -1.12 7.08
CA TRP A 177 -18.57 -1.81 5.82
C TRP A 177 -18.79 -3.32 5.96
N GLY A 178 -18.34 -3.92 7.05
CA GLY A 178 -18.48 -5.33 7.36
C GLY A 178 -19.49 -5.58 8.47
N GLU A 179 -20.01 -6.80 8.55
CA GLU A 179 -20.76 -7.21 9.74
C GLU A 179 -19.87 -7.21 10.97
N TYR A 180 -20.45 -6.97 12.14
CA TYR A 180 -19.72 -6.87 13.41
C TYR A 180 -18.81 -8.07 13.67
N ASP A 181 -19.34 -9.28 13.47
CA ASP A 181 -18.57 -10.51 13.70
C ASP A 181 -17.40 -10.68 12.75
N VAL A 182 -17.56 -10.23 11.49
CA VAL A 182 -16.48 -10.18 10.49
C VAL A 182 -15.42 -9.18 10.91
N ALA A 183 -15.81 -7.96 11.28
CA ALA A 183 -14.87 -6.94 11.75
C ALA A 183 -14.13 -7.40 13.02
N ALA A 184 -14.83 -8.02 13.97
CA ALA A 184 -14.22 -8.56 15.18
C ALA A 184 -13.26 -9.72 14.89
N HIS A 185 -13.58 -10.58 13.92
CA HIS A 185 -12.67 -11.63 13.43
C HIS A 185 -11.39 -11.01 12.85
N ASP A 186 -11.54 -10.08 11.93
CA ASP A 186 -10.41 -9.48 11.20
C ASP A 186 -9.47 -8.71 12.13
N ILE A 187 -10.01 -8.00 13.12
CA ILE A 187 -9.21 -7.33 14.16
C ILE A 187 -8.42 -8.35 15.01
N ARG A 188 -9.05 -9.49 15.38
CA ARG A 188 -8.32 -10.55 16.12
C ARG A 188 -7.22 -11.15 15.27
N LEU A 189 -7.50 -11.41 13.99
CA LEU A 189 -6.53 -11.94 13.04
C LEU A 189 -5.33 -10.99 12.90
N ALA A 190 -5.58 -9.69 12.73
CA ALA A 190 -4.52 -8.69 12.64
C ALA A 190 -3.64 -8.68 13.90
N ARG A 191 -4.26 -8.73 15.09
CA ARG A 191 -3.51 -8.77 16.37
C ARG A 191 -2.70 -10.04 16.57
N GLU A 192 -3.13 -11.16 16.02
CA GLU A 192 -2.42 -12.43 16.13
C GLU A 192 -1.11 -12.43 15.31
N PHE A 193 -1.12 -11.77 14.18
CA PHE A 193 0.05 -11.72 13.28
C PHE A 193 0.94 -10.46 13.46
N GLY A 194 0.60 -9.55 14.34
CA GLY A 194 1.37 -8.35 14.68
C GLY A 194 0.97 -7.15 13.87
#